data_dfb269fe5f0b36a357b17dad6c4e2863
#
_entry.id   dfb269fe5f0b36a357b17dad6c4e2863
#
_cell.length_a   1.000
_cell.length_b   1.000
_cell.length_c   1.000
_cell.angle_alpha   90.00
_cell.angle_beta   90.00
_cell.angle_gamma   90.00
#
_symmetry.space_group_name_H-M   'P 1'
#
loop_
_entity.id
_entity.type
_entity.pdbx_description
1 polymer ?
#
loop_
_entity_poly.entity_id
_entity_poly.type
_entity_poly.pdbx_seq_one_letter_code
_entity_poly.pdbx_strand_id
1 'polypeptide(L)'
;MLNARFLFSLLLLPSLLGAQPTKPVQKPAAPPTLDARQRPRHLTDEQLLDQVQRQTFRYFWNFGHPVSGMARERSNRSFDYGDEVVTTGGTGFGLMAIIVAAERGWITRAQAAARVSKIVNFLWKADMYHGAFPHWYDGATGHTIRFSLKDNGADIVETSFMYEGLLCARQYFTRDTPDEGNVRSKVLWLWEGVEWNWFTQGQNVLYWHWSPNNGWSMNHPLHGWNEALVTYVLAAGSPRYAIDKAVYDQGWATGPDYLNGKTYYDR
;
A
#
# COMPACT_ATOMS: atom_id res chain seq x y z
N MET A 1 14.38 69.29 31.35
CA MET A 1 13.52 69.97 30.44
C MET A 1 12.65 68.88 29.81
N LEU A 2 11.37 68.98 29.79
CA LEU A 2 10.28 68.01 29.86
C LEU A 2 10.39 66.75 28.99
N ASN A 3 10.29 65.62 29.68
CA ASN A 3 10.00 64.29 29.12
C ASN A 3 8.49 64.11 28.92
N ALA A 4 8.08 63.78 27.70
CA ALA A 4 6.72 63.29 27.41
C ALA A 4 6.79 61.83 27.02
N ARG A 5 6.32 60.97 27.93
CA ARG A 5 6.09 59.51 27.68
C ARG A 5 4.67 59.37 27.13
N PHE A 6 4.52 58.92 25.89
CA PHE A 6 3.26 58.44 25.35
C PHE A 6 3.09 56.92 25.68
N LEU A 7 2.11 56.63 26.51
CA LEU A 7 1.60 55.28 26.70
C LEU A 7 0.60 54.97 25.60
N PHE A 8 0.93 53.97 24.73
CA PHE A 8 -0.05 53.34 23.86
C PHE A 8 -0.65 52.14 24.56
N SER A 9 -1.91 52.25 25.01
CA SER A 9 -2.70 51.11 25.47
C SER A 9 -3.23 50.36 24.28
N LEU A 10 -2.72 49.13 24.02
CA LEU A 10 -3.24 48.20 23.02
C LEU A 10 -4.42 47.45 23.63
N LEU A 11 -5.64 47.78 23.22
CA LEU A 11 -6.85 47.03 23.51
C LEU A 11 -6.85 45.73 22.67
N LEU A 12 -6.54 44.59 23.30
CA LEU A 12 -6.73 43.26 22.77
C LEU A 12 -8.23 42.89 22.84
N LEU A 13 -8.92 42.97 21.71
CA LEU A 13 -10.23 42.33 21.53
C LEU A 13 -10.03 40.82 21.29
N PRO A 14 -10.68 39.93 22.05
CA PRO A 14 -10.67 38.51 21.75
C PRO A 14 -11.55 38.26 20.52
N SER A 15 -10.96 37.87 19.41
CA SER A 15 -11.66 37.36 18.26
C SER A 15 -12.25 35.98 18.61
N LEU A 16 -13.53 35.93 18.87
CA LEU A 16 -14.33 34.71 18.91
C LEU A 16 -14.40 34.13 17.49
N LEU A 17 -13.39 33.36 17.10
CA LEU A 17 -13.53 32.43 15.97
C LEU A 17 -14.44 31.29 16.43
N GLY A 18 -15.74 31.42 16.12
CA GLY A 18 -16.68 30.32 16.28
C GLY A 18 -16.25 29.14 15.42
N ALA A 19 -15.93 28.03 16.08
CA ALA A 19 -15.70 26.76 15.40
C ALA A 19 -16.97 26.43 14.59
N GLN A 20 -16.86 26.42 13.28
CA GLN A 20 -17.93 25.95 12.40
C GLN A 20 -18.13 24.46 12.70
N PRO A 21 -19.38 24.00 12.92
CA PRO A 21 -19.62 22.58 13.09
C PRO A 21 -19.22 21.85 11.79
N THR A 22 -18.26 20.96 11.89
CA THR A 22 -17.90 20.06 10.80
C THR A 22 -19.13 19.22 10.46
N LYS A 23 -19.61 19.32 9.22
CA LYS A 23 -20.69 18.45 8.75
C LYS A 23 -20.24 17.00 8.96
N PRO A 24 -21.07 16.14 9.56
CA PRO A 24 -20.72 14.73 9.68
C PRO A 24 -20.45 14.17 8.29
N VAL A 25 -19.29 13.54 8.14
CA VAL A 25 -18.92 12.82 6.91
C VAL A 25 -19.98 11.75 6.73
N GLN A 26 -20.76 11.88 5.68
CA GLN A 26 -21.83 10.94 5.37
C GLN A 26 -21.19 9.60 5.04
N LYS A 27 -21.37 8.62 5.92
CA LYS A 27 -20.85 7.26 5.75
C LYS A 27 -21.32 6.73 4.40
N PRO A 28 -20.44 6.21 3.52
CA PRO A 28 -20.87 5.65 2.24
C PRO A 28 -21.95 4.61 2.49
N ALA A 29 -23.05 4.70 1.76
CA ALA A 29 -24.10 3.70 1.85
C ALA A 29 -23.52 2.32 1.59
N ALA A 30 -23.82 1.35 2.46
CA ALA A 30 -23.41 -0.03 2.26
C ALA A 30 -23.88 -0.47 0.86
N PRO A 31 -23.03 -1.16 0.06
CA PRO A 31 -23.46 -1.68 -1.21
C PRO A 31 -24.70 -2.54 -0.98
N PRO A 32 -25.71 -2.46 -1.85
CA PRO A 32 -26.93 -3.23 -1.68
C PRO A 32 -26.56 -4.71 -1.62
N THR A 33 -26.96 -5.38 -0.54
CA THR A 33 -26.90 -6.84 -0.45
C THR A 33 -27.77 -7.38 -1.57
N LEU A 34 -27.16 -7.98 -2.59
CA LEU A 34 -27.90 -8.67 -3.64
C LEU A 34 -28.71 -9.79 -2.97
N ASP A 35 -30.05 -9.70 -3.05
CA ASP A 35 -30.92 -10.79 -2.68
C ASP A 35 -30.44 -12.06 -3.41
N ALA A 36 -30.31 -13.18 -2.69
CA ALA A 36 -29.92 -14.45 -3.27
C ALA A 36 -30.79 -14.87 -4.47
N ARG A 37 -32.01 -14.34 -4.56
CA ARG A 37 -32.94 -14.52 -5.68
C ARG A 37 -32.55 -13.70 -6.92
N GLN A 38 -31.76 -12.67 -6.78
CA GLN A 38 -31.29 -11.80 -7.87
C GLN A 38 -29.93 -12.22 -8.42
N ARG A 39 -29.36 -13.32 -7.92
CA ARG A 39 -28.09 -13.84 -8.45
C ARG A 39 -28.31 -14.31 -9.90
N PRO A 40 -27.49 -13.88 -10.84
CA PRO A 40 -27.52 -14.37 -12.21
C PRO A 40 -27.38 -15.90 -12.19
N ARG A 41 -28.25 -16.58 -12.92
CA ARG A 41 -28.22 -18.04 -13.07
C ARG A 41 -27.85 -18.35 -14.51
N HIS A 42 -27.19 -19.48 -14.74
CA HIS A 42 -26.83 -19.94 -16.07
C HIS A 42 -25.85 -19.01 -16.84
N LEU A 43 -24.91 -18.39 -16.11
CA LEU A 43 -23.81 -17.67 -16.75
C LEU A 43 -22.86 -18.67 -17.41
N THR A 44 -22.32 -18.29 -18.60
CA THR A 44 -21.12 -18.96 -19.11
C THR A 44 -19.93 -18.65 -18.22
N ASP A 45 -18.84 -19.44 -18.29
CA ASP A 45 -17.62 -19.19 -17.52
C ASP A 45 -17.06 -17.79 -17.78
N GLU A 46 -17.07 -17.34 -19.03
CA GLU A 46 -16.63 -16.01 -19.43
C GLU A 46 -17.46 -14.90 -18.78
N GLN A 47 -18.79 -15.05 -18.77
CA GLN A 47 -19.69 -14.09 -18.13
C GLN A 47 -19.49 -14.06 -16.61
N LEU A 48 -19.28 -15.22 -16.00
CA LEU A 48 -19.00 -15.32 -14.57
C LEU A 48 -17.67 -14.65 -14.23
N LEU A 49 -16.61 -14.93 -14.99
CA LEU A 49 -15.29 -14.33 -14.79
C LEU A 49 -15.32 -12.81 -14.99
N ASP A 50 -15.99 -12.30 -16.01
CA ASP A 50 -16.15 -10.85 -16.19
C ASP A 50 -16.87 -10.22 -15.00
N GLN A 51 -17.95 -10.83 -14.53
CA GLN A 51 -18.69 -10.32 -13.38
C GLN A 51 -17.85 -10.33 -12.10
N VAL A 52 -17.13 -11.41 -11.81
CA VAL A 52 -16.24 -11.51 -10.64
C VAL A 52 -15.17 -10.42 -10.71
N GLN A 53 -14.50 -10.25 -11.83
CA GLN A 53 -13.47 -9.24 -12.01
C GLN A 53 -14.02 -7.82 -11.84
N ARG A 54 -15.19 -7.50 -12.40
CA ARG A 54 -15.84 -6.18 -12.22
C ARG A 54 -16.18 -5.91 -10.77
N GLN A 55 -16.69 -6.90 -10.04
CA GLN A 55 -17.03 -6.72 -8.62
C GLN A 55 -15.76 -6.55 -7.77
N THR A 56 -14.71 -7.32 -8.03
CA THR A 56 -13.42 -7.18 -7.37
C THR A 56 -12.81 -5.79 -7.63
N PHE A 57 -12.84 -5.32 -8.88
CA PHE A 57 -12.37 -3.98 -9.23
C PHE A 57 -13.10 -2.87 -8.45
N ARG A 58 -14.41 -3.01 -8.21
CA ARG A 58 -15.19 -2.01 -7.46
C ARG A 58 -14.70 -1.82 -6.04
N TYR A 59 -14.14 -2.85 -5.41
CA TYR A 59 -13.51 -2.71 -4.10
C TYR A 59 -12.37 -1.67 -4.14
N PHE A 60 -11.48 -1.79 -5.08
CA PHE A 60 -10.34 -0.88 -5.22
C PHE A 60 -10.72 0.50 -5.75
N TRP A 61 -11.70 0.56 -6.64
CA TRP A 61 -12.07 1.80 -7.32
C TRP A 61 -13.06 2.65 -6.55
N ASN A 62 -14.20 2.07 -6.15
CA ASN A 62 -15.29 2.79 -5.51
C ASN A 62 -15.08 2.92 -4.00
N PHE A 63 -14.47 1.93 -3.37
CA PHE A 63 -14.22 1.88 -1.93
C PHE A 63 -12.81 2.33 -1.55
N GLY A 64 -11.94 2.60 -2.51
CA GLY A 64 -10.62 3.18 -2.27
C GLY A 64 -10.70 4.48 -1.44
N HIS A 65 -9.68 4.72 -0.63
CA HIS A 65 -9.66 5.87 0.27
C HIS A 65 -9.68 7.21 -0.50
N PRO A 66 -10.52 8.18 -0.12
CA PRO A 66 -10.75 9.38 -0.93
C PRO A 66 -9.55 10.32 -1.01
N VAL A 67 -8.67 10.34 0.00
CA VAL A 67 -7.47 11.20 0.01
C VAL A 67 -6.29 10.48 -0.66
N SER A 68 -5.89 9.30 -0.20
CA SER A 68 -4.74 8.57 -0.75
C SER A 68 -5.02 7.89 -2.09
N GLY A 69 -6.24 7.46 -2.33
CA GLY A 69 -6.59 6.57 -3.45
C GLY A 69 -6.25 5.10 -3.21
N MET A 70 -5.60 4.78 -2.09
CA MET A 70 -5.18 3.42 -1.71
C MET A 70 -6.36 2.52 -1.34
N ALA A 71 -6.13 1.23 -1.36
CA ALA A 71 -7.10 0.24 -0.91
C ALA A 71 -7.31 0.33 0.60
N ARG A 72 -8.55 0.41 1.06
CA ARG A 72 -8.88 0.24 2.47
C ARG A 72 -8.54 -1.18 2.91
N GLU A 73 -8.27 -1.36 4.19
CA GLU A 73 -7.86 -2.65 4.71
C GLU A 73 -8.97 -3.69 4.52
N ARG A 74 -10.21 -3.34 4.84
CA ARG A 74 -11.38 -4.21 4.62
C ARG A 74 -12.69 -3.44 4.60
N SER A 75 -13.75 -4.10 4.14
CA SER A 75 -15.13 -3.59 4.16
C SER A 75 -16.02 -4.27 5.22
N ASN A 76 -15.47 -5.25 5.94
CA ASN A 76 -16.21 -6.04 6.92
C ASN A 76 -16.43 -5.24 8.21
N ARG A 77 -17.68 -5.17 8.65
CA ARG A 77 -18.06 -4.48 9.90
C ARG A 77 -17.72 -5.28 11.17
N SER A 78 -17.48 -6.58 11.06
CA SER A 78 -17.14 -7.43 12.21
C SER A 78 -15.73 -7.17 12.75
N PHE A 79 -14.85 -6.61 11.92
CA PHE A 79 -13.50 -6.19 12.27
C PHE A 79 -13.33 -4.76 11.79
N ASP A 80 -13.78 -3.81 12.61
CA ASP A 80 -13.72 -2.39 12.27
C ASP A 80 -12.37 -1.82 12.71
N TYR A 81 -11.44 -1.72 11.75
CA TYR A 81 -10.16 -1.02 11.94
C TYR A 81 -10.28 0.50 11.68
N GLY A 82 -11.48 0.96 11.34
CA GLY A 82 -11.75 2.34 10.96
C GLY A 82 -11.64 2.59 9.46
N ASP A 83 -12.38 3.60 9.01
CA ASP A 83 -12.46 3.96 7.58
C ASP A 83 -11.17 4.59 7.04
N GLU A 84 -10.25 5.00 7.93
CA GLU A 84 -8.98 5.64 7.54
C GLU A 84 -7.85 4.64 7.28
N VAL A 85 -7.96 3.38 7.74
CA VAL A 85 -6.91 2.38 7.55
C VAL A 85 -6.84 1.92 6.11
N VAL A 86 -5.67 2.12 5.49
CA VAL A 86 -5.35 1.62 4.15
C VAL A 86 -4.17 0.65 4.23
N THR A 87 -4.17 -0.34 3.34
CA THR A 87 -3.18 -1.42 3.34
C THR A 87 -2.18 -1.27 2.20
N THR A 88 -0.93 -1.56 2.50
CA THR A 88 0.17 -1.46 1.54
C THR A 88 0.07 -2.53 0.46
N GLY A 89 0.14 -3.80 0.80
CA GLY A 89 0.10 -4.89 -0.19
C GLY A 89 -1.22 -4.97 -0.93
N GLY A 90 -2.35 -4.80 -0.22
CA GLY A 90 -3.66 -4.75 -0.87
C GLY A 90 -3.77 -3.62 -1.90
N THR A 91 -3.07 -2.49 -1.70
CA THR A 91 -3.00 -1.42 -2.71
C THR A 91 -2.18 -1.88 -3.93
N GLY A 92 -1.10 -2.66 -3.75
CA GLY A 92 -0.35 -3.25 -4.85
C GLY A 92 -1.23 -4.09 -5.77
N PHE A 93 -2.05 -4.98 -5.22
CA PHE A 93 -3.08 -5.71 -5.98
C PHE A 93 -4.12 -4.77 -6.61
N GLY A 94 -4.49 -3.70 -5.92
CA GLY A 94 -5.39 -2.66 -6.44
C GLY A 94 -4.84 -1.96 -7.68
N LEU A 95 -3.54 -1.71 -7.74
CA LEU A 95 -2.88 -1.14 -8.92
C LEU A 95 -3.01 -2.06 -10.14
N MET A 96 -2.87 -3.37 -9.95
CA MET A 96 -3.09 -4.36 -11.01
C MET A 96 -4.55 -4.38 -11.47
N ALA A 97 -5.49 -4.32 -10.54
CA ALA A 97 -6.92 -4.24 -10.86
C ALA A 97 -7.28 -2.97 -11.66
N ILE A 98 -6.64 -1.83 -11.36
CA ILE A 98 -6.82 -0.57 -12.11
C ILE A 98 -6.29 -0.70 -13.55
N ILE A 99 -5.15 -1.35 -13.77
CA ILE A 99 -4.59 -1.61 -15.10
C ILE A 99 -5.56 -2.50 -15.91
N VAL A 100 -6.02 -3.61 -15.32
CA VAL A 100 -7.00 -4.51 -15.95
C VAL A 100 -8.28 -3.77 -16.32
N ALA A 101 -8.79 -2.90 -15.43
CA ALA A 101 -9.99 -2.14 -15.69
C ALA A 101 -9.83 -1.15 -16.87
N ALA A 102 -8.66 -0.54 -17.02
CA ALA A 102 -8.34 0.31 -18.17
C ALA A 102 -8.28 -0.49 -19.49
N GLU A 103 -7.62 -1.66 -19.48
CA GLU A 103 -7.53 -2.54 -20.66
C GLU A 103 -8.89 -3.12 -21.07
N ARG A 104 -9.75 -3.41 -20.11
CA ARG A 104 -11.12 -3.88 -20.36
C ARG A 104 -12.11 -2.75 -20.68
N GLY A 105 -11.67 -1.49 -20.70
CA GLY A 105 -12.52 -0.34 -20.99
C GLY A 105 -13.59 -0.04 -19.93
N TRP A 106 -13.43 -0.53 -18.69
CA TRP A 106 -14.35 -0.19 -17.58
C TRP A 106 -14.11 1.23 -17.07
N ILE A 107 -12.89 1.70 -17.19
CA ILE A 107 -12.47 3.08 -16.98
C ILE A 107 -11.55 3.50 -18.14
N THR A 108 -11.39 4.80 -18.33
CA THR A 108 -10.44 5.29 -19.32
C THR A 108 -9.00 5.18 -18.79
N ARG A 109 -8.02 5.07 -19.69
CA ARG A 109 -6.60 5.10 -19.33
C ARG A 109 -6.23 6.37 -18.56
N ALA A 110 -6.81 7.53 -18.92
CA ALA A 110 -6.57 8.78 -18.20
C ALA A 110 -7.09 8.72 -16.76
N GLN A 111 -8.26 8.14 -16.52
CA GLN A 111 -8.78 7.93 -15.17
C GLN A 111 -7.88 6.98 -14.36
N ALA A 112 -7.39 5.91 -14.99
CA ALA A 112 -6.45 4.99 -14.35
C ALA A 112 -5.14 5.70 -13.98
N ALA A 113 -4.53 6.44 -14.93
CA ALA A 113 -3.31 7.20 -14.70
C ALA A 113 -3.44 8.20 -13.56
N ALA A 114 -4.55 8.96 -13.54
CA ALA A 114 -4.82 9.93 -12.48
C ALA A 114 -4.96 9.27 -11.10
N ARG A 115 -5.62 8.09 -11.01
CA ARG A 115 -5.73 7.35 -9.75
C ARG A 115 -4.38 6.83 -9.28
N VAL A 116 -3.59 6.24 -10.17
CA VAL A 116 -2.26 5.72 -9.84
C VAL A 116 -1.30 6.86 -9.48
N SER A 117 -1.32 7.97 -10.24
CA SER A 117 -0.57 9.20 -9.93
C SER A 117 -0.90 9.72 -8.52
N LYS A 118 -2.18 9.70 -8.13
CA LYS A 118 -2.63 10.06 -6.78
C LYS A 118 -2.04 9.17 -5.70
N ILE A 119 -2.08 7.84 -5.89
CA ILE A 119 -1.50 6.85 -4.95
C ILE A 119 -0.01 7.08 -4.80
N VAL A 120 0.72 7.24 -5.90
CA VAL A 120 2.17 7.45 -5.91
C VAL A 120 2.54 8.79 -5.24
N ASN A 121 1.73 9.85 -5.44
CA ASN A 121 1.92 11.13 -4.77
C ASN A 121 1.69 11.05 -3.25
N PHE A 122 0.80 10.20 -2.81
CA PHE A 122 0.59 9.94 -1.40
C PHE A 122 1.78 9.18 -0.80
N LEU A 123 2.19 8.07 -1.40
CA LEU A 123 3.34 7.28 -0.96
C LEU A 123 4.64 8.09 -0.89
N TRP A 124 4.83 9.04 -1.82
CA TRP A 124 5.98 9.94 -1.83
C TRP A 124 6.13 10.78 -0.55
N LYS A 125 5.05 11.00 0.17
CA LYS A 125 4.99 11.84 1.37
C LYS A 125 4.72 11.05 2.65
N ALA A 126 4.36 9.78 2.50
CA ALA A 126 4.02 8.90 3.60
C ALA A 126 5.26 8.42 4.36
N ASP A 127 5.06 7.90 5.56
CA ASP A 127 6.14 7.31 6.34
C ASP A 127 6.78 6.13 5.61
N MET A 128 8.11 6.11 5.60
CA MET A 128 8.91 5.01 5.07
C MET A 128 10.08 4.73 6.00
N TYR A 129 10.53 3.49 6.05
CA TYR A 129 11.61 3.05 6.92
C TYR A 129 12.62 2.26 6.10
N HIS A 130 13.82 2.79 5.91
CA HIS A 130 14.81 2.22 4.98
C HIS A 130 14.23 1.99 3.57
N GLY A 131 13.37 2.93 3.14
CA GLY A 131 12.67 2.88 1.85
C GLY A 131 11.51 1.87 1.76
N ALA A 132 11.31 1.03 2.77
CA ALA A 132 10.18 0.12 2.84
C ALA A 132 8.95 0.79 3.48
N PHE A 133 7.78 0.33 3.09
CA PHE A 133 6.49 0.79 3.58
C PHE A 133 6.07 0.01 4.83
N PRO A 134 5.26 0.60 5.72
CA PRO A 134 4.60 -0.14 6.80
C PRO A 134 3.47 -1.00 6.26
N HIS A 135 2.96 -1.89 7.09
CA HIS A 135 1.80 -2.74 6.79
C HIS A 135 0.56 -1.89 6.50
N TRP A 136 0.26 -0.94 7.37
CA TRP A 136 -0.88 -0.05 7.29
C TRP A 136 -0.51 1.42 7.39
N TYR A 137 -1.29 2.25 6.70
CA TYR A 137 -1.27 3.71 6.81
C TYR A 137 -2.62 4.26 7.27
N ASP A 138 -2.57 5.39 7.91
CA ASP A 138 -3.67 6.33 7.92
C ASP A 138 -3.79 6.94 6.51
N GLY A 139 -4.89 6.66 5.83
CA GLY A 139 -5.09 7.02 4.42
C GLY A 139 -5.27 8.52 4.18
N ALA A 140 -5.54 9.31 5.22
CA ALA A 140 -5.63 10.76 5.12
C ALA A 140 -4.27 11.45 5.30
N THR A 141 -3.42 10.94 6.20
CA THR A 141 -2.18 11.60 6.62
C THR A 141 -0.90 10.96 6.07
N GLY A 142 -0.91 9.66 5.80
CA GLY A 142 0.28 8.89 5.42
C GLY A 142 1.14 8.45 6.61
N HIS A 143 0.66 8.65 7.82
CA HIS A 143 1.33 8.13 9.01
C HIS A 143 1.09 6.64 9.18
N THR A 144 2.11 5.96 9.70
CA THR A 144 2.05 4.53 10.01
C THR A 144 1.01 4.23 11.06
N ILE A 145 0.11 3.31 10.76
CA ILE A 145 -0.74 2.64 11.74
C ILE A 145 -0.09 1.30 12.09
N ARG A 146 0.14 1.06 13.38
CA ARG A 146 0.74 -0.20 13.83
C ARG A 146 -0.16 -1.39 13.54
N PHE A 147 0.39 -2.43 12.95
CA PHE A 147 -0.31 -3.71 12.78
C PHE A 147 -0.39 -4.50 14.09
N SER A 148 0.67 -4.47 14.89
CA SER A 148 0.74 -5.09 16.22
C SER A 148 1.62 -4.27 17.17
N LEU A 149 1.77 -4.71 18.42
CA LEU A 149 2.54 -3.99 19.44
C LEU A 149 3.98 -3.69 19.03
N LYS A 150 4.61 -4.57 18.24
CA LYS A 150 6.00 -4.44 17.79
C LYS A 150 6.12 -4.18 16.29
N ASP A 151 5.00 -4.14 15.59
CA ASP A 151 4.90 -3.93 14.15
C ASP A 151 4.30 -2.54 13.90
N ASN A 152 5.18 -1.54 13.91
CA ASN A 152 4.86 -0.14 13.66
C ASN A 152 5.92 0.54 12.76
N GLY A 153 6.51 -0.22 11.87
CA GLY A 153 7.57 0.25 10.99
C GLY A 153 7.53 -0.44 9.64
N ALA A 154 8.70 -0.77 9.10
CA ALA A 154 8.84 -1.42 7.80
C ALA A 154 8.27 -2.84 7.80
N ASP A 155 7.53 -3.16 6.74
CA ASP A 155 7.12 -4.51 6.37
C ASP A 155 7.56 -4.76 4.92
N ILE A 156 8.62 -5.58 4.73
CA ILE A 156 9.18 -5.80 3.38
C ILE A 156 8.34 -6.74 2.52
N VAL A 157 7.46 -7.54 3.11
CA VAL A 157 6.57 -8.42 2.35
C VAL A 157 5.42 -7.61 1.77
N GLU A 158 4.76 -6.79 2.59
CA GLU A 158 3.75 -5.82 2.12
C GLU A 158 4.34 -4.83 1.11
N THR A 159 5.58 -4.35 1.37
CA THR A 159 6.35 -3.53 0.43
C THR A 159 6.54 -4.23 -0.91
N SER A 160 6.82 -5.53 -0.90
CA SER A 160 6.98 -6.31 -2.13
C SER A 160 5.71 -6.37 -2.96
N PHE A 161 4.58 -6.66 -2.35
CA PHE A 161 3.28 -6.65 -3.04
C PHE A 161 2.94 -5.27 -3.59
N MET A 162 3.26 -4.19 -2.86
CA MET A 162 3.09 -2.84 -3.38
C MET A 162 3.97 -2.61 -4.62
N TYR A 163 5.24 -3.05 -4.61
CA TYR A 163 6.14 -2.87 -5.75
C TYR A 163 5.79 -3.74 -6.95
N GLU A 164 5.20 -4.91 -6.80
CA GLU A 164 4.64 -5.65 -7.93
C GLU A 164 3.64 -4.77 -8.69
N GLY A 165 2.69 -4.16 -7.99
CA GLY A 165 1.73 -3.25 -8.60
C GLY A 165 2.37 -1.97 -9.19
N LEU A 166 3.28 -1.33 -8.44
CA LEU A 166 3.94 -0.09 -8.85
C LEU A 166 4.83 -0.29 -10.09
N LEU A 167 5.63 -1.35 -10.13
CA LEU A 167 6.50 -1.65 -11.27
C LEU A 167 5.68 -2.00 -12.52
N CYS A 168 4.60 -2.76 -12.37
CA CYS A 168 3.66 -3.00 -13.46
C CYS A 168 3.02 -1.70 -13.96
N ALA A 169 2.59 -0.82 -13.04
CA ALA A 169 2.04 0.48 -13.41
C ALA A 169 3.07 1.36 -14.15
N ARG A 170 4.32 1.37 -13.69
CA ARG A 170 5.41 2.09 -14.36
C ARG A 170 5.64 1.60 -15.79
N GLN A 171 5.55 0.31 -16.04
CA GLN A 171 5.69 -0.28 -17.36
C GLN A 171 4.46 -0.05 -18.25
N TYR A 172 3.28 -0.02 -17.66
CA TYR A 172 2.04 0.20 -18.38
C TYR A 172 1.85 1.65 -18.80
N PHE A 173 2.08 2.62 -17.92
CA PHE A 173 1.86 4.05 -18.14
C PHE A 173 3.07 4.70 -18.83
N THR A 174 3.14 4.57 -20.18
CA THR A 174 4.30 4.99 -20.97
C THR A 174 4.08 6.25 -21.81
N ARG A 175 2.84 6.80 -21.83
CA ARG A 175 2.51 7.98 -22.64
C ARG A 175 3.12 9.25 -22.06
N ASP A 176 3.35 10.24 -22.93
CA ASP A 176 3.84 11.54 -22.54
C ASP A 176 2.67 12.42 -22.05
N THR A 177 2.19 12.10 -20.85
CA THR A 177 1.18 12.88 -20.12
C THR A 177 1.70 13.17 -18.71
N PRO A 178 1.23 14.26 -18.05
CA PRO A 178 1.71 14.61 -16.71
C PRO A 178 1.54 13.49 -15.69
N ASP A 179 0.39 12.82 -15.65
CA ASP A 179 0.13 11.73 -14.70
C ASP A 179 1.00 10.51 -14.96
N GLU A 180 1.11 10.08 -16.21
CA GLU A 180 1.94 8.91 -16.57
C GLU A 180 3.43 9.21 -16.35
N GLY A 181 3.89 10.42 -16.67
CA GLY A 181 5.25 10.88 -16.35
C GLY A 181 5.54 10.89 -14.85
N ASN A 182 4.61 11.39 -14.04
CA ASN A 182 4.70 11.38 -12.59
C ASN A 182 4.79 9.96 -12.02
N VAL A 183 3.96 9.04 -12.52
CA VAL A 183 4.00 7.62 -12.13
C VAL A 183 5.38 7.04 -12.40
N ARG A 184 5.89 7.19 -13.64
CA ARG A 184 7.20 6.61 -14.02
C ARG A 184 8.35 7.12 -13.16
N SER A 185 8.43 8.43 -12.96
CA SER A 185 9.56 9.04 -12.24
C SER A 185 9.54 8.72 -10.76
N LYS A 186 8.37 8.85 -10.11
CA LYS A 186 8.28 8.60 -8.66
C LYS A 186 8.38 7.13 -8.30
N VAL A 187 7.78 6.24 -9.10
CA VAL A 187 7.93 4.80 -8.87
C VAL A 187 9.40 4.38 -8.97
N LEU A 188 10.13 4.91 -9.97
CA LEU A 188 11.56 4.63 -10.09
C LEU A 188 12.33 5.08 -8.85
N TRP A 189 12.11 6.31 -8.40
CA TRP A 189 12.80 6.86 -7.23
C TRP A 189 12.48 6.07 -5.96
N LEU A 190 11.20 5.77 -5.72
CA LEU A 190 10.76 4.97 -4.57
C LEU A 190 11.40 3.57 -4.61
N TRP A 191 11.41 2.93 -5.79
CA TRP A 191 12.01 1.61 -6.00
C TRP A 191 13.50 1.59 -5.70
N GLU A 192 14.25 2.58 -6.19
CA GLU A 192 15.68 2.71 -5.96
C GLU A 192 16.02 3.01 -4.50
N GLY A 193 15.07 3.52 -3.72
CA GLY A 193 15.25 3.89 -2.33
C GLY A 193 15.10 2.77 -1.31
N VAL A 194 14.61 1.57 -1.72
CA VAL A 194 14.43 0.46 -0.79
C VAL A 194 15.77 -0.19 -0.47
N GLU A 195 16.18 -0.12 0.76
CA GLU A 195 17.45 -0.68 1.26
C GLU A 195 17.30 -2.18 1.60
N TRP A 196 17.02 -3.01 0.57
CA TRP A 196 16.77 -4.45 0.76
C TRP A 196 17.86 -5.16 1.54
N ASN A 197 19.12 -4.82 1.31
CA ASN A 197 20.27 -5.38 2.02
C ASN A 197 20.25 -5.04 3.52
N TRP A 198 19.64 -3.92 3.93
CA TRP A 198 19.43 -3.60 5.35
C TRP A 198 18.62 -4.68 6.06
N PHE A 199 17.60 -5.21 5.40
CA PHE A 199 16.71 -6.21 5.96
C PHE A 199 17.31 -7.62 6.09
N THR A 200 18.59 -7.78 5.77
CA THR A 200 19.35 -9.01 6.09
C THR A 200 19.92 -9.02 7.50
N GLN A 201 19.99 -7.89 8.19
CA GLN A 201 20.74 -7.72 9.45
C GLN A 201 22.21 -8.19 9.31
N GLY A 202 22.78 -8.14 8.11
CA GLY A 202 24.13 -8.67 7.81
C GLY A 202 24.20 -10.20 7.76
N GLN A 203 23.06 -10.90 7.67
CA GLN A 203 22.95 -12.35 7.59
C GLN A 203 22.51 -12.81 6.20
N ASN A 204 22.58 -14.11 5.92
CA ASN A 204 22.13 -14.68 4.64
C ASN A 204 20.65 -15.05 4.67
N VAL A 205 19.78 -14.15 5.12
CA VAL A 205 18.33 -14.29 5.15
C VAL A 205 17.70 -12.90 5.22
N LEU A 206 16.52 -12.70 4.63
CA LEU A 206 15.73 -11.49 4.81
C LEU A 206 14.87 -11.61 6.06
N TYR A 207 14.71 -10.49 6.78
CA TYR A 207 13.81 -10.37 7.92
C TYR A 207 12.58 -9.53 7.55
N TRP A 208 11.39 -10.03 7.91
CA TRP A 208 10.11 -9.46 7.53
C TRP A 208 9.95 -8.00 7.94
N HIS A 209 10.36 -7.70 9.17
CA HIS A 209 9.91 -6.49 9.84
C HIS A 209 11.05 -5.78 10.60
N TRP A 210 11.08 -4.46 10.51
CA TRP A 210 11.87 -3.58 11.35
C TRP A 210 11.03 -2.42 11.87
N SER A 211 11.26 -2.00 13.11
CA SER A 211 10.50 -0.94 13.76
C SER A 211 11.42 0.15 14.30
N PRO A 212 11.08 1.45 14.15
CA PRO A 212 11.87 2.54 14.71
C PRO A 212 11.94 2.51 16.24
N ASN A 213 10.93 1.94 16.90
CA ASN A 213 10.84 1.89 18.36
C ASN A 213 11.30 0.55 18.96
N ASN A 214 11.19 -0.53 18.20
CA ASN A 214 11.43 -1.89 18.67
C ASN A 214 12.59 -2.57 17.93
N GLY A 215 13.19 -1.92 16.92
CA GLY A 215 14.24 -2.50 16.09
C GLY A 215 13.81 -3.84 15.48
N TRP A 216 14.64 -4.83 15.63
CA TRP A 216 14.45 -6.19 15.12
C TRP A 216 13.73 -7.14 16.09
N SER A 217 12.99 -6.61 17.08
CA SER A 217 12.39 -7.44 18.15
C SER A 217 11.34 -8.44 17.71
N MET A 218 10.79 -8.29 16.50
CA MET A 218 9.94 -9.32 15.86
C MET A 218 10.77 -10.53 15.45
N ASN A 219 12.02 -10.31 15.02
CA ASN A 219 13.01 -11.33 14.65
C ASN A 219 12.43 -12.47 13.79
N HIS A 220 11.72 -12.12 12.72
CA HIS A 220 11.02 -13.06 11.85
C HIS A 220 11.78 -13.24 10.52
N PRO A 221 12.68 -14.22 10.43
CA PRO A 221 13.37 -14.51 9.17
C PRO A 221 12.41 -15.15 8.16
N LEU A 222 12.55 -14.77 6.90
CA LEU A 222 11.76 -15.27 5.80
C LEU A 222 12.38 -16.52 5.19
N HIS A 223 11.79 -17.66 5.44
CA HIS A 223 12.20 -18.92 4.82
C HIS A 223 11.09 -19.41 3.85
N GLY A 224 11.48 -20.04 2.73
CA GLY A 224 10.51 -20.70 1.85
C GLY A 224 9.84 -21.89 2.55
N TRP A 225 8.64 -22.26 2.18
CA TRP A 225 7.84 -21.98 1.00
C TRP A 225 6.56 -21.21 1.39
N ASN A 226 6.43 -19.93 1.05
CA ASN A 226 5.29 -19.06 1.35
C ASN A 226 5.21 -17.88 0.35
N GLU A 227 4.35 -16.92 0.60
CA GLU A 227 4.11 -15.73 -0.23
C GLU A 227 5.33 -14.81 -0.39
N ALA A 228 6.31 -14.88 0.49
CA ALA A 228 7.46 -13.96 0.50
C ALA A 228 8.54 -14.26 -0.56
N LEU A 229 8.32 -15.23 -1.46
CA LEU A 229 9.26 -15.46 -2.58
C LEU A 229 9.51 -14.20 -3.40
N VAL A 230 8.46 -13.45 -3.67
CA VAL A 230 8.55 -12.20 -4.44
C VAL A 230 9.46 -11.16 -3.77
N THR A 231 9.51 -11.14 -2.44
CA THR A 231 10.42 -10.27 -1.67
C THR A 231 11.87 -10.55 -2.01
N TYR A 232 12.26 -11.81 -2.10
CA TYR A 232 13.61 -12.20 -2.52
C TYR A 232 13.90 -11.86 -3.99
N VAL A 233 12.91 -12.06 -4.88
CA VAL A 233 13.05 -11.71 -6.31
C VAL A 233 13.27 -10.21 -6.48
N LEU A 234 12.48 -9.38 -5.81
CA LEU A 234 12.62 -7.93 -5.85
C LEU A 234 13.92 -7.47 -5.20
N ALA A 235 14.26 -8.03 -4.04
CA ALA A 235 15.49 -7.69 -3.36
C ALA A 235 16.74 -8.03 -4.20
N ALA A 236 16.77 -9.18 -4.86
CA ALA A 236 17.85 -9.56 -5.78
C ALA A 236 17.87 -8.68 -7.05
N GLY A 237 16.72 -8.23 -7.52
CA GLY A 237 16.58 -7.34 -8.70
C GLY A 237 16.75 -5.85 -8.40
N SER A 238 17.02 -5.46 -7.15
CA SER A 238 17.17 -4.05 -6.78
C SER A 238 18.37 -3.41 -7.50
N PRO A 239 18.20 -2.21 -8.09
CA PRO A 239 19.29 -1.57 -8.82
C PRO A 239 20.38 -0.97 -7.92
N ARG A 240 20.09 -0.71 -6.64
CA ARG A 240 21.00 -0.01 -5.72
C ARG A 240 21.37 -0.81 -4.47
N TYR A 241 20.43 -1.56 -3.92
CA TYR A 241 20.56 -2.24 -2.64
C TYR A 241 20.23 -3.72 -2.76
N ALA A 242 20.71 -4.33 -3.85
CA ALA A 242 20.51 -5.75 -4.10
C ALA A 242 21.08 -6.62 -2.98
N ILE A 243 20.43 -7.74 -2.73
CA ILE A 243 20.94 -8.80 -1.88
C ILE A 243 21.86 -9.74 -2.67
N ASP A 244 22.84 -10.32 -1.97
CA ASP A 244 23.69 -11.35 -2.55
C ASP A 244 22.93 -12.66 -2.79
N LYS A 245 23.39 -13.44 -3.77
CA LYS A 245 22.81 -14.77 -4.07
C LYS A 245 22.76 -15.67 -2.83
N ALA A 246 23.75 -15.57 -1.95
CA ALA A 246 23.80 -16.35 -0.71
C ALA A 246 22.58 -16.12 0.19
N VAL A 247 22.01 -14.91 0.17
CA VAL A 247 20.80 -14.58 0.95
C VAL A 247 19.60 -15.40 0.47
N TYR A 248 19.46 -15.58 -0.85
CA TYR A 248 18.43 -16.45 -1.40
C TYR A 248 18.71 -17.94 -1.13
N ASP A 249 19.94 -18.39 -1.45
CA ASP A 249 20.30 -19.81 -1.37
C ASP A 249 20.21 -20.35 0.06
N GLN A 250 20.67 -19.56 1.05
CA GLN A 250 20.76 -19.97 2.45
C GLN A 250 19.56 -19.52 3.29
N GLY A 251 18.93 -18.42 2.91
CA GLY A 251 17.74 -17.89 3.59
C GLY A 251 16.46 -18.55 3.10
N TRP A 252 16.13 -18.34 1.83
CA TRP A 252 14.86 -18.82 1.27
C TRP A 252 14.91 -20.32 0.96
N ALA A 253 15.86 -20.76 0.12
CA ALA A 253 15.84 -22.07 -0.51
C ALA A 253 16.23 -23.25 0.42
N THR A 254 16.59 -22.98 1.66
CA THR A 254 16.97 -24.00 2.66
C THR A 254 16.05 -24.10 3.86
N GLY A 255 14.91 -23.37 3.82
CA GLY A 255 13.93 -23.45 4.90
C GLY A 255 13.42 -24.87 5.14
N PRO A 256 13.03 -25.22 6.37
CA PRO A 256 12.62 -26.58 6.74
C PRO A 256 11.43 -27.09 5.92
N ASP A 257 10.60 -26.17 5.40
CA ASP A 257 9.46 -26.49 4.56
C ASP A 257 9.77 -26.54 3.08
N TYR A 258 10.94 -26.12 2.66
CA TYR A 258 11.35 -26.08 1.26
C TYR A 258 11.91 -27.43 0.77
N LEU A 259 12.69 -28.10 1.59
CA LEU A 259 13.36 -29.36 1.26
C LEU A 259 12.86 -30.52 2.16
N ASN A 260 11.59 -30.52 2.50
CA ASN A 260 11.05 -31.51 3.45
C ASN A 260 10.89 -32.92 2.88
N GLY A 261 11.08 -33.12 1.58
CA GLY A 261 10.92 -34.41 0.91
C GLY A 261 9.50 -34.98 0.95
N LYS A 262 8.49 -34.20 1.36
CA LYS A 262 7.10 -34.67 1.40
C LYS A 262 6.54 -34.80 -0.01
N THR A 263 5.83 -35.88 -0.24
CA THR A 263 5.06 -36.10 -1.47
C THR A 263 3.65 -35.55 -1.28
N TYR A 264 3.20 -34.72 -2.19
CA TYR A 264 1.85 -34.20 -2.20
C TYR A 264 1.11 -34.73 -3.43
N TYR A 265 -0.10 -35.28 -3.21
CA TYR A 265 -0.93 -35.83 -4.27
C TYR A 265 -0.23 -36.89 -5.12
N ASP A 266 0.61 -37.74 -4.50
CA ASP A 266 1.40 -38.79 -5.15
C ASP A 266 2.33 -38.28 -6.29
N ARG A 267 2.82 -37.03 -6.18
CA ARG A 267 3.72 -36.39 -7.14
C ARG A 267 4.99 -35.85 -6.47
#